data_e44af56062ed15a95b0e99f34e958b67
#
_entry.id   e44af56062ed15a95b0e99f34e958b67
#
_cell.length_a   1.000
_cell.length_b   1.000
_cell.length_c   1.000
_cell.angle_alpha   90.00
_cell.angle_beta   90.00
_cell.angle_gamma   90.00
#
_symmetry.space_group_name_H-M   'P 1'
#
loop_
_entity.id
_entity.type
_entity.pdbx_description
1 polymer ?
#
loop_
_entity_poly.entity_id
_entity_poly.type
_entity_poly.pdbx_seq_one_letter_code
_entity_poly.pdbx_strand_id
1 'polypeptide(L)'
;MAATEPNPAPSSETPEQNGKTSADAPGSGTTRRASGAELFDKQIFTTGEAAEVCKVSQQTIIRCFDAGRLNGFRVPGSRFRRIPRDELIRFMKDNNIPAENLGGSHAAKRVLVVDDDPQIVDLVCEVLARDSRLKVRTASTGYDAGLVSASFKPDLIVLDYMLPDINGNVVCKSVRTNPDLAQTRIILVSGVVNQVEINGLLDAGADEFIKKPFNLERLLDRVRQHLSLPA
;
A
#
# COMPACT_ATOMS: atom_id res chain seq x y z
N MET A 1 -2.29 19.36 80.63
CA MET A 1 -3.11 20.60 80.68
C MET A 1 -3.88 20.58 79.36
N ALA A 2 -5.03 20.12 79.45
CA ALA A 2 -6.33 20.80 79.56
C ALA A 2 -6.72 21.27 78.12
N ALA A 3 -7.65 20.63 77.59
CA ALA A 3 -9.13 20.73 77.60
C ALA A 3 -9.56 21.52 76.33
N THR A 4 -10.57 21.36 75.59
CA THR A 4 -11.87 20.71 75.71
C THR A 4 -12.58 20.88 74.35
N GLU A 5 -13.32 19.90 73.94
CA GLU A 5 -14.43 19.98 72.98
C GLU A 5 -15.52 20.98 73.44
N PRO A 6 -16.57 21.32 72.69
CA PRO A 6 -17.41 20.39 71.92
C PRO A 6 -18.07 20.96 70.60
N ASN A 7 -18.63 20.01 69.82
CA ASN A 7 -19.72 20.07 68.87
C ASN A 7 -21.03 20.77 69.42
N PRO A 8 -21.94 21.32 68.58
CA PRO A 8 -22.98 20.47 68.02
C PRO A 8 -23.51 20.85 66.57
N ALA A 9 -24.04 19.88 65.87
CA ALA A 9 -25.10 20.01 64.91
C ALA A 9 -26.45 20.33 65.62
N PRO A 10 -27.61 20.64 65.00
CA PRO A 10 -28.20 19.96 63.82
C PRO A 10 -29.16 20.81 62.96
N SER A 11 -29.85 20.09 62.03
CA SER A 11 -31.22 20.27 61.46
C SER A 11 -31.32 20.85 60.04
N SER A 12 -31.73 20.00 59.19
CA SER A 12 -33.03 19.77 58.55
C SER A 12 -33.47 20.84 57.53
N GLU A 13 -33.70 20.44 56.31
CA GLU A 13 -35.03 20.29 55.71
C GLU A 13 -34.92 20.03 54.19
N THR A 14 -35.52 18.94 53.73
CA THR A 14 -35.96 18.72 52.36
C THR A 14 -37.34 19.43 52.21
N PRO A 15 -37.72 19.88 51.00
CA PRO A 15 -38.56 19.01 50.18
C PRO A 15 -38.36 19.12 48.65
N GLU A 16 -38.58 17.98 48.02
CA GLU A 16 -39.28 17.69 46.78
C GLU A 16 -39.63 18.81 45.77
N GLN A 17 -39.31 18.66 44.48
CA GLN A 17 -40.25 18.20 43.48
C GLN A 17 -39.69 18.31 42.04
N ASN A 18 -39.78 17.17 41.33
CA ASN A 18 -40.34 16.99 39.99
C ASN A 18 -39.81 17.80 38.80
N GLY A 19 -39.35 17.05 37.80
CA GLY A 19 -39.20 17.59 36.45
C GLY A 19 -38.51 16.65 35.44
N LYS A 20 -39.17 15.58 35.07
CA LYS A 20 -39.20 14.93 33.73
C LYS A 20 -37.97 15.07 32.80
N THR A 21 -37.30 13.93 32.54
CA THR A 21 -37.06 13.30 31.27
C THR A 21 -36.65 14.17 30.07
N SER A 22 -35.44 13.98 29.62
CA SER A 22 -35.19 13.83 28.21
C SER A 22 -34.05 12.84 28.02
N ALA A 23 -34.38 11.75 27.36
CA ALA A 23 -33.45 10.73 26.91
C ALA A 23 -32.48 11.35 25.90
N ASP A 24 -31.20 11.33 26.23
CA ASP A 24 -30.16 11.63 25.27
C ASP A 24 -29.97 10.38 24.39
N ALA A 25 -30.32 10.51 23.13
CA ALA A 25 -30.07 9.52 22.08
C ALA A 25 -28.56 9.41 21.84
N PRO A 26 -28.02 8.21 21.67
CA PRO A 26 -26.60 8.05 21.36
C PRO A 26 -26.30 8.66 20.01
N GLY A 27 -25.34 9.60 20.01
CA GLY A 27 -24.86 10.30 18.84
C GLY A 27 -24.57 9.38 17.65
N SER A 28 -25.12 9.76 16.53
CA SER A 28 -24.79 9.23 15.21
C SER A 28 -23.29 9.40 14.95
N GLY A 29 -22.54 8.33 15.19
CA GLY A 29 -21.16 8.24 14.77
C GLY A 29 -21.11 8.35 13.26
N THR A 30 -20.74 9.52 12.76
CA THR A 30 -20.41 9.75 11.35
C THR A 30 -19.30 8.80 10.98
N THR A 31 -19.63 7.72 10.31
CA THR A 31 -18.65 6.78 9.75
C THR A 31 -17.90 7.55 8.66
N ARG A 32 -16.70 8.08 9.00
CA ARG A 32 -15.75 8.53 7.98
C ARG A 32 -15.56 7.37 7.03
N ARG A 33 -15.95 7.54 5.78
CA ARG A 33 -15.56 6.64 4.70
C ARG A 33 -14.04 6.66 4.67
N ALA A 34 -13.43 5.52 4.95
CA ALA A 34 -11.99 5.35 4.80
C ALA A 34 -11.65 5.60 3.34
N SER A 35 -10.65 6.43 3.06
CA SER A 35 -10.18 6.62 1.69
C SER A 35 -9.60 5.30 1.18
N GLY A 36 -9.73 5.01 -0.11
CA GLY A 36 -9.26 3.75 -0.69
C GLY A 36 -7.79 3.43 -0.33
N ALA A 37 -6.94 4.44 -0.15
CA ALA A 37 -5.54 4.31 0.26
C ALA A 37 -5.36 3.72 1.68
N GLU A 38 -6.27 4.01 2.63
CA GLU A 38 -6.18 3.50 4.00
C GLU A 38 -6.54 2.01 4.12
N LEU A 39 -7.20 1.44 3.12
CA LEU A 39 -7.61 0.03 3.12
C LEU A 39 -6.50 -0.92 2.64
N PHE A 40 -5.47 -0.40 1.94
CA PHE A 40 -4.41 -1.22 1.35
C PHE A 40 -3.52 -1.94 2.37
N ASP A 41 -3.12 -1.28 3.46
CA ASP A 41 -2.24 -1.86 4.49
C ASP A 41 -2.98 -2.41 5.70
N LYS A 42 -4.31 -2.32 5.70
CA LYS A 42 -5.13 -2.70 6.84
C LYS A 42 -5.16 -4.21 7.02
N GLN A 43 -4.78 -4.69 8.21
CA GLN A 43 -4.75 -6.12 8.55
C GLN A 43 -6.08 -6.63 9.14
N ILE A 44 -6.90 -5.73 9.68
CA ILE A 44 -8.17 -6.08 10.34
C ILE A 44 -9.27 -5.12 9.89
N PHE A 45 -10.33 -5.64 9.33
CA PHE A 45 -11.47 -4.89 8.78
C PHE A 45 -12.66 -4.91 9.73
N THR A 46 -13.43 -3.82 9.72
CA THR A 46 -14.79 -3.79 10.25
C THR A 46 -15.76 -4.40 9.23
N THR A 47 -16.98 -4.71 9.66
CA THR A 47 -18.02 -5.20 8.73
C THR A 47 -18.40 -4.18 7.65
N GLY A 48 -18.31 -2.87 7.96
CA GLY A 48 -18.55 -1.79 6.99
C GLY A 48 -17.48 -1.73 5.92
N GLU A 49 -16.22 -1.75 6.31
CA GLU A 49 -15.07 -1.74 5.39
C GLU A 49 -15.02 -3.02 4.54
N ALA A 50 -15.29 -4.18 5.13
CA ALA A 50 -15.39 -5.42 4.37
C ALA A 50 -16.53 -5.39 3.34
N ALA A 51 -17.65 -4.74 3.66
CA ALA A 51 -18.76 -4.55 2.74
C ALA A 51 -18.39 -3.65 1.57
N GLU A 52 -17.67 -2.57 1.83
CA GLU A 52 -17.16 -1.63 0.82
C GLU A 52 -16.18 -2.33 -0.12
N VAL A 53 -15.22 -3.08 0.44
CA VAL A 53 -14.25 -3.88 -0.32
C VAL A 53 -14.94 -4.93 -1.19
N CYS A 54 -15.88 -5.68 -0.65
CA CYS A 54 -16.61 -6.71 -1.40
C CYS A 54 -17.70 -6.16 -2.32
N LYS A 55 -17.96 -4.84 -2.31
CA LYS A 55 -19.06 -4.17 -3.03
C LYS A 55 -20.43 -4.80 -2.74
N VAL A 56 -20.66 -5.17 -1.49
CA VAL A 56 -21.94 -5.73 -1.00
C VAL A 56 -22.47 -4.91 0.18
N SER A 57 -23.70 -5.18 0.62
CA SER A 57 -24.25 -4.52 1.81
C SER A 57 -23.54 -5.00 3.09
N GLN A 58 -23.41 -4.12 4.09
CA GLN A 58 -22.88 -4.47 5.41
C GLN A 58 -23.68 -5.63 6.04
N GLN A 59 -24.98 -5.67 5.80
CA GLN A 59 -25.85 -6.73 6.27
C GLN A 59 -25.48 -8.11 5.67
N THR A 60 -25.04 -8.11 4.40
CA THR A 60 -24.54 -9.33 3.73
C THR A 60 -23.28 -9.86 4.43
N ILE A 61 -22.32 -8.98 4.74
CA ILE A 61 -21.10 -9.35 5.47
C ILE A 61 -21.44 -9.90 6.86
N ILE A 62 -22.35 -9.23 7.59
CA ILE A 62 -22.80 -9.68 8.91
C ILE A 62 -23.41 -11.08 8.83
N ARG A 63 -24.30 -11.34 7.86
CA ARG A 63 -24.89 -12.66 7.66
C ARG A 63 -23.86 -13.73 7.31
N CYS A 64 -22.88 -13.42 6.46
CA CYS A 64 -21.80 -14.34 6.13
C CYS A 64 -20.93 -14.68 7.33
N PHE A 65 -20.62 -13.65 8.16
CA PHE A 65 -19.87 -13.82 9.39
C PHE A 65 -20.64 -14.71 10.40
N ASP A 66 -21.90 -14.39 10.67
CA ASP A 66 -22.74 -15.12 11.65
C ASP A 66 -23.07 -16.55 11.18
N ALA A 67 -23.08 -16.80 9.87
CA ALA A 67 -23.22 -18.12 9.27
C ALA A 67 -21.91 -18.93 9.18
N GLY A 68 -20.78 -18.38 9.66
CA GLY A 68 -19.46 -19.03 9.62
C GLY A 68 -18.84 -19.13 8.23
N ARG A 69 -19.39 -18.43 7.22
CA ARG A 69 -18.83 -18.39 5.86
C ARG A 69 -17.73 -17.35 5.70
N LEU A 70 -17.65 -16.39 6.62
CA LEU A 70 -16.59 -15.40 6.71
C LEU A 70 -16.03 -15.42 8.11
N ASN A 71 -14.80 -15.89 8.26
CA ASN A 71 -14.15 -16.02 9.55
C ASN A 71 -13.68 -14.68 10.09
N GLY A 72 -13.60 -14.61 11.42
CA GLY A 72 -13.12 -13.45 12.14
C GLY A 72 -13.39 -13.58 13.64
N PHE A 73 -13.25 -12.50 14.38
CA PHE A 73 -13.47 -12.50 15.81
C PHE A 73 -14.35 -11.33 16.25
N ARG A 74 -14.95 -11.49 17.44
CA ARG A 74 -15.67 -10.41 18.11
C ARG A 74 -14.78 -9.79 19.17
N VAL A 75 -14.82 -8.48 19.26
CA VAL A 75 -14.10 -7.78 20.33
C VAL A 75 -14.77 -8.16 21.67
N PRO A 76 -14.01 -8.67 22.65
CA PRO A 76 -14.56 -9.04 23.97
C PRO A 76 -15.35 -7.87 24.56
N GLY A 77 -16.54 -8.16 25.10
CA GLY A 77 -17.44 -7.15 25.69
C GLY A 77 -18.16 -6.25 24.70
N SER A 78 -18.04 -6.49 23.37
CA SER A 78 -18.71 -5.68 22.36
C SER A 78 -19.40 -6.52 21.28
N ARG A 79 -20.30 -5.87 20.52
CA ARG A 79 -20.96 -6.48 19.33
C ARG A 79 -20.14 -6.34 18.05
N PHE A 80 -18.98 -5.67 18.13
CA PHE A 80 -18.16 -5.36 16.96
C PHE A 80 -17.44 -6.60 16.45
N ARG A 81 -17.65 -6.88 15.16
CA ARG A 81 -16.97 -7.95 14.42
C ARG A 81 -15.71 -7.39 13.79
N ARG A 82 -14.66 -8.20 13.80
CA ARG A 82 -13.37 -7.90 13.17
C ARG A 82 -13.00 -9.04 12.25
N ILE A 83 -12.62 -8.69 11.04
CA ILE A 83 -12.34 -9.63 9.95
C ILE A 83 -10.87 -9.47 9.61
N PRO A 84 -10.02 -10.49 9.86
CA PRO A 84 -8.63 -10.49 9.40
C PRO A 84 -8.55 -10.40 7.88
N ARG A 85 -7.51 -9.75 7.38
CA ARG A 85 -7.28 -9.57 5.95
C ARG A 85 -7.28 -10.89 5.18
N ASP A 86 -6.55 -11.88 5.69
CA ASP A 86 -6.42 -13.17 5.03
C ASP A 86 -7.76 -13.89 4.89
N GLU A 87 -8.61 -13.80 5.92
CA GLU A 87 -9.96 -14.38 5.89
C GLU A 87 -10.88 -13.62 4.92
N LEU A 88 -10.73 -12.31 4.80
CA LEU A 88 -11.46 -11.52 3.81
C LEU A 88 -11.04 -11.87 2.38
N ILE A 89 -9.73 -12.03 2.13
CA ILE A 89 -9.18 -12.47 0.83
C ILE A 89 -9.71 -13.85 0.47
N ARG A 90 -9.69 -14.81 1.43
CA ARG A 90 -10.20 -16.15 1.24
C ARG A 90 -11.68 -16.14 0.87
N PHE A 91 -12.49 -15.40 1.64
CA PHE A 91 -13.91 -15.24 1.37
C PHE A 91 -14.18 -14.66 -0.02
N MET A 92 -13.41 -13.63 -0.42
CA MET A 92 -13.55 -13.02 -1.76
C MET A 92 -13.23 -14.03 -2.86
N LYS A 93 -12.15 -14.82 -2.70
CA LYS A 93 -11.76 -15.86 -3.64
C LYS A 93 -12.85 -16.95 -3.77
N ASP A 94 -13.39 -17.41 -2.64
CA ASP A 94 -14.41 -18.47 -2.60
C ASP A 94 -15.75 -18.01 -3.21
N ASN A 95 -15.99 -16.70 -3.28
CA ASN A 95 -17.20 -16.10 -3.85
C ASN A 95 -16.97 -15.41 -5.20
N ASN A 96 -15.82 -15.60 -5.85
CA ASN A 96 -15.42 -14.96 -7.12
C ASN A 96 -15.51 -13.42 -7.09
N ILE A 97 -15.27 -12.81 -5.93
CA ILE A 97 -15.20 -11.36 -5.79
C ILE A 97 -13.78 -10.90 -6.14
N PRO A 98 -13.58 -9.98 -7.09
CA PRO A 98 -12.27 -9.49 -7.45
C PRO A 98 -11.54 -8.87 -6.26
N ALA A 99 -10.34 -9.36 -5.95
CA ALA A 99 -9.53 -8.89 -4.81
C ALA A 99 -8.87 -7.51 -5.05
N GLU A 100 -9.06 -6.95 -6.24
CA GLU A 100 -8.54 -5.63 -6.63
C GLU A 100 -8.98 -4.51 -5.67
N ASN A 101 -10.17 -4.64 -5.08
CA ASN A 101 -10.71 -3.68 -4.12
C ASN A 101 -10.06 -3.75 -2.73
N LEU A 102 -9.33 -4.81 -2.40
CA LEU A 102 -8.52 -4.93 -1.19
C LEU A 102 -7.12 -4.35 -1.41
N GLY A 103 -6.87 -3.76 -2.61
CA GLY A 103 -5.51 -3.69 -3.07
C GLY A 103 -4.97 -5.09 -2.92
N GLY A 104 -5.11 -5.94 -3.93
CA GLY A 104 -4.87 -7.39 -3.81
C GLY A 104 -3.69 -7.72 -2.92
N SER A 105 -3.53 -8.94 -2.47
CA SER A 105 -2.23 -9.44 -2.01
C SER A 105 -1.24 -9.27 -3.18
N HIS A 106 -0.91 -8.03 -3.51
CA HIS A 106 0.24 -7.71 -4.32
C HIS A 106 1.43 -8.01 -3.41
N ALA A 107 2.02 -9.18 -3.58
CA ALA A 107 3.43 -9.30 -3.25
C ALA A 107 4.07 -7.98 -3.68
N ALA A 108 4.72 -7.29 -2.75
CA ALA A 108 5.26 -5.96 -3.02
C ALA A 108 5.96 -5.99 -4.39
N LYS A 109 5.61 -5.04 -5.26
CA LYS A 109 6.18 -4.96 -6.60
C LYS A 109 7.67 -4.71 -6.50
N ARG A 110 8.44 -5.51 -7.16
CA ARG A 110 9.90 -5.50 -7.07
C ARG A 110 10.46 -4.55 -8.11
N VAL A 111 11.14 -3.53 -7.64
CA VAL A 111 11.80 -2.54 -8.50
C VAL A 111 13.31 -2.67 -8.33
N LEU A 112 14.04 -2.81 -9.42
CA LEU A 112 15.48 -2.77 -9.44
C LEU A 112 15.91 -1.42 -10.00
N VAL A 113 16.75 -0.69 -9.26
CA VAL A 113 17.37 0.57 -9.68
C VAL A 113 18.81 0.29 -10.06
N VAL A 114 19.20 0.63 -11.27
CA VAL A 114 20.53 0.40 -11.83
C VAL A 114 21.10 1.73 -12.31
N ASP A 115 22.07 2.26 -11.60
CA ASP A 115 22.79 3.50 -11.92
C ASP A 115 24.15 3.45 -11.20
N ASP A 116 25.21 3.92 -11.81
CA ASP A 116 26.56 3.92 -11.22
C ASP A 116 26.79 5.14 -10.33
N ASP A 117 25.93 6.17 -10.39
CA ASP A 117 25.96 7.31 -9.49
C ASP A 117 25.21 7.01 -8.17
N PRO A 118 25.91 6.83 -7.05
CA PRO A 118 25.27 6.52 -5.77
C PRO A 118 24.30 7.60 -5.31
N GLN A 119 24.52 8.88 -5.68
CA GLN A 119 23.61 9.96 -5.29
C GLN A 119 22.26 9.83 -6.01
N ILE A 120 22.28 9.45 -7.27
CA ILE A 120 21.04 9.20 -8.03
C ILE A 120 20.33 7.97 -7.47
N VAL A 121 21.06 6.91 -7.19
CA VAL A 121 20.50 5.68 -6.58
C VAL A 121 19.82 6.00 -5.25
N ASP A 122 20.48 6.73 -4.35
CA ASP A 122 19.93 7.08 -3.05
C ASP A 122 18.64 7.93 -3.17
N LEU A 123 18.65 8.95 -4.03
CA LEU A 123 17.48 9.81 -4.27
C LEU A 123 16.30 9.04 -4.86
N VAL A 124 16.56 8.18 -5.84
CA VAL A 124 15.51 7.34 -6.45
C VAL A 124 14.97 6.35 -5.43
N CYS A 125 15.82 5.70 -4.66
CA CYS A 125 15.41 4.76 -3.61
C CYS A 125 14.59 5.45 -2.53
N GLU A 126 14.97 6.65 -2.08
CA GLU A 126 14.21 7.42 -1.09
C GLU A 126 12.78 7.70 -1.57
N VAL A 127 12.63 8.13 -2.82
CA VAL A 127 11.30 8.43 -3.37
C VAL A 127 10.47 7.16 -3.58
N LEU A 128 11.08 6.08 -4.09
CA LEU A 128 10.38 4.81 -4.27
C LEU A 128 9.98 4.16 -2.94
N ALA A 129 10.79 4.31 -1.88
CA ALA A 129 10.51 3.79 -0.55
C ALA A 129 9.30 4.45 0.14
N ARG A 130 8.83 5.61 -0.34
CA ARG A 130 7.59 6.25 0.14
C ARG A 130 6.35 5.44 -0.21
N ASP A 131 6.45 4.54 -1.18
CA ASP A 131 5.37 3.64 -1.56
C ASP A 131 5.61 2.25 -0.97
N SER A 132 4.90 1.91 0.10
CA SER A 132 5.02 0.62 0.81
C SER A 132 4.72 -0.60 -0.05
N ARG A 133 4.08 -0.40 -1.21
CA ARG A 133 3.80 -1.44 -2.20
C ARG A 133 5.02 -1.82 -3.03
N LEU A 134 6.12 -1.05 -2.93
CA LEU A 134 7.36 -1.28 -3.67
C LEU A 134 8.43 -1.91 -2.77
N LYS A 135 9.13 -2.89 -3.31
CA LYS A 135 10.34 -3.45 -2.74
C LYS A 135 11.49 -3.13 -3.67
N VAL A 136 12.43 -2.33 -3.21
CA VAL A 136 13.53 -1.83 -4.04
C VAL A 136 14.81 -2.61 -3.77
N ARG A 137 15.55 -2.90 -4.82
CA ARG A 137 16.96 -3.31 -4.80
C ARG A 137 17.74 -2.46 -5.78
N THR A 138 19.05 -2.43 -5.61
CA THR A 138 19.97 -1.61 -6.40
C THR A 138 21.08 -2.45 -7.03
N ALA A 139 21.63 -1.95 -8.12
CA ALA A 139 22.85 -2.44 -8.74
C ALA A 139 23.61 -1.23 -9.32
N SER A 140 24.93 -1.27 -9.36
CA SER A 140 25.78 -0.19 -9.87
C SER A 140 26.44 -0.51 -11.21
N THR A 141 26.26 -1.72 -11.71
CA THR A 141 26.81 -2.21 -12.98
C THR A 141 25.77 -3.05 -13.72
N GLY A 142 25.94 -3.21 -15.02
CA GLY A 142 25.08 -4.10 -15.79
C GLY A 142 25.26 -5.57 -15.40
N TYR A 143 26.46 -5.97 -15.03
CA TYR A 143 26.73 -7.32 -14.52
C TYR A 143 25.97 -7.59 -13.22
N ASP A 144 26.08 -6.68 -12.24
CA ASP A 144 25.35 -6.80 -10.97
C ASP A 144 23.81 -6.78 -11.19
N ALA A 145 23.34 -5.94 -12.13
CA ALA A 145 21.93 -5.92 -12.50
C ALA A 145 21.46 -7.29 -12.99
N GLY A 146 22.27 -8.00 -13.78
CA GLY A 146 22.01 -9.37 -14.20
C GLY A 146 21.91 -10.35 -13.04
N LEU A 147 22.87 -10.32 -12.11
CA LEU A 147 22.89 -11.20 -10.91
C LEU A 147 21.68 -10.93 -9.99
N VAL A 148 21.41 -9.64 -9.72
CA VAL A 148 20.27 -9.25 -8.90
C VAL A 148 18.95 -9.65 -9.58
N SER A 149 18.82 -9.43 -10.88
CA SER A 149 17.60 -9.76 -11.62
C SER A 149 17.29 -11.26 -11.60
N ALA A 150 18.30 -12.13 -11.67
CA ALA A 150 18.12 -13.58 -11.63
C ALA A 150 17.49 -14.06 -10.30
N SER A 151 17.90 -13.45 -9.18
CA SER A 151 17.43 -13.85 -7.85
C SER A 151 16.19 -13.05 -7.40
N PHE A 152 16.13 -11.77 -7.74
CA PHE A 152 15.09 -10.84 -7.31
C PHE A 152 13.85 -10.87 -8.20
N LYS A 153 14.01 -11.21 -9.49
CA LYS A 153 12.96 -11.24 -10.53
C LYS A 153 12.12 -9.95 -10.48
N PRO A 154 12.71 -8.79 -10.82
CA PRO A 154 12.03 -7.51 -10.71
C PRO A 154 10.81 -7.44 -11.63
N ASP A 155 9.76 -6.78 -11.15
CA ASP A 155 8.59 -6.44 -11.96
C ASP A 155 8.87 -5.21 -12.84
N LEU A 156 9.82 -4.33 -12.38
CA LEU A 156 10.28 -3.16 -13.12
C LEU A 156 11.77 -2.90 -12.83
N ILE A 157 12.49 -2.44 -13.87
CA ILE A 157 13.87 -1.96 -13.77
C ILE A 157 13.90 -0.48 -14.17
N VAL A 158 14.43 0.38 -13.29
CA VAL A 158 14.88 1.73 -13.63
C VAL A 158 16.35 1.62 -13.97
N LEU A 159 16.74 1.86 -15.21
CA LEU A 159 18.04 1.53 -15.76
C LEU A 159 18.73 2.75 -16.35
N ASP A 160 19.90 3.09 -15.82
CA ASP A 160 20.76 4.05 -16.53
C ASP A 160 21.28 3.46 -17.84
N TYR A 161 21.33 4.30 -18.85
CA TYR A 161 21.88 3.91 -20.15
C TYR A 161 23.41 3.78 -20.11
N MET A 162 24.07 4.67 -19.40
CA MET A 162 25.54 4.77 -19.36
C MET A 162 26.10 4.09 -18.11
N LEU A 163 26.25 2.77 -18.14
CA LEU A 163 26.89 2.03 -17.07
C LEU A 163 28.39 1.82 -17.37
N PRO A 164 29.23 1.62 -16.33
CA PRO A 164 30.67 1.55 -16.50
C PRO A 164 31.17 0.32 -17.25
N ASP A 165 30.40 -0.75 -17.26
CA ASP A 165 30.76 -2.05 -17.86
C ASP A 165 30.05 -2.31 -19.20
N ILE A 166 28.75 -2.09 -19.26
CA ILE A 166 27.93 -2.32 -20.47
C ILE A 166 26.84 -1.26 -20.61
N ASN A 167 26.47 -0.94 -21.85
CA ASN A 167 25.39 0.01 -22.10
C ASN A 167 24.02 -0.59 -21.77
N GLY A 168 23.07 0.27 -21.33
CA GLY A 168 21.71 -0.14 -20.96
C GLY A 168 20.94 -0.90 -22.05
N ASN A 169 21.23 -0.66 -23.34
CA ASN A 169 20.63 -1.41 -24.45
C ASN A 169 21.00 -2.90 -24.43
N VAL A 170 22.21 -3.25 -23.96
CA VAL A 170 22.64 -4.65 -23.81
C VAL A 170 21.88 -5.30 -22.67
N VAL A 171 21.70 -4.58 -21.55
CA VAL A 171 20.88 -5.04 -20.42
C VAL A 171 19.43 -5.26 -20.85
N CYS A 172 18.82 -4.31 -21.59
CA CYS A 172 17.46 -4.46 -22.15
C CYS A 172 17.32 -5.75 -22.97
N LYS A 173 18.23 -5.98 -23.92
CA LYS A 173 18.22 -7.19 -24.75
C LYS A 173 18.34 -8.45 -23.91
N SER A 174 19.24 -8.46 -22.91
CA SER A 174 19.42 -9.61 -22.02
C SER A 174 18.16 -9.91 -21.21
N VAL A 175 17.47 -8.87 -20.70
CA VAL A 175 16.20 -9.02 -20.00
C VAL A 175 15.11 -9.59 -20.91
N ARG A 176 14.99 -9.10 -22.14
CA ARG A 176 13.98 -9.59 -23.11
C ARG A 176 14.21 -11.00 -23.61
N THR A 177 15.47 -11.42 -23.70
CA THR A 177 15.82 -12.80 -24.12
C THR A 177 15.70 -13.81 -22.98
N ASN A 178 15.63 -13.37 -21.73
CA ASN A 178 15.44 -14.26 -20.59
C ASN A 178 13.94 -14.51 -20.36
N PRO A 179 13.45 -15.78 -20.49
CA PRO A 179 12.03 -16.09 -20.29
C PRO A 179 11.46 -15.69 -18.93
N ASP A 180 12.29 -15.75 -17.86
CA ASP A 180 11.91 -15.41 -16.50
C ASP A 180 11.73 -13.91 -16.29
N LEU A 181 12.31 -13.08 -17.17
CA LEU A 181 12.32 -11.62 -17.08
C LEU A 181 11.61 -10.95 -18.27
N ALA A 182 11.10 -11.70 -19.22
CA ALA A 182 10.50 -11.17 -20.45
C ALA A 182 9.34 -10.17 -20.19
N GLN A 183 8.65 -10.31 -19.06
CA GLN A 183 7.54 -9.44 -18.65
C GLN A 183 7.99 -8.27 -17.76
N THR A 184 9.27 -8.21 -17.37
CA THR A 184 9.81 -7.11 -16.57
C THR A 184 9.69 -5.79 -17.33
N ARG A 185 9.13 -4.75 -16.72
CA ARG A 185 9.08 -3.41 -17.31
C ARG A 185 10.45 -2.73 -17.19
N ILE A 186 10.84 -1.98 -18.22
CA ILE A 186 12.13 -1.27 -18.24
C ILE A 186 11.89 0.20 -18.52
N ILE A 187 12.21 1.07 -17.57
CA ILE A 187 12.30 2.51 -17.74
C ILE A 187 13.78 2.85 -17.87
N LEU A 188 14.17 3.28 -19.05
CA LEU A 188 15.53 3.72 -19.32
C LEU A 188 15.70 5.20 -18.97
N VAL A 189 16.81 5.52 -18.30
CA VAL A 189 17.14 6.89 -17.90
C VAL A 189 18.47 7.29 -18.53
N SER A 190 18.57 8.49 -19.13
CA SER A 190 19.84 8.96 -19.71
C SER A 190 19.91 10.47 -19.84
N GLY A 191 21.13 11.01 -19.72
CA GLY A 191 21.43 12.44 -19.92
C GLY A 191 21.67 12.85 -21.38
N VAL A 192 22.10 11.91 -22.20
CA VAL A 192 22.53 12.19 -23.57
C VAL A 192 21.75 11.34 -24.53
N VAL A 193 20.83 11.96 -25.30
CA VAL A 193 20.12 11.22 -26.35
C VAL A 193 19.61 12.14 -27.44
N ASN A 194 19.93 11.78 -28.66
CA ASN A 194 19.19 12.25 -29.83
C ASN A 194 18.00 11.30 -30.13
N GLN A 195 17.09 11.73 -30.98
CA GLN A 195 15.88 10.95 -31.29
C GLN A 195 16.18 9.57 -31.91
N VAL A 196 17.27 9.44 -32.62
CA VAL A 196 17.68 8.16 -33.25
C VAL A 196 18.10 7.15 -32.19
N GLU A 197 18.85 7.62 -31.19
CA GLU A 197 19.26 6.79 -30.05
C GLU A 197 18.07 6.36 -29.20
N ILE A 198 17.11 7.27 -28.92
CA ILE A 198 15.87 6.93 -28.20
C ILE A 198 15.12 5.81 -28.91
N ASN A 199 14.93 5.91 -30.22
CA ASN A 199 14.24 4.89 -30.98
C ASN A 199 15.00 3.55 -30.89
N GLY A 200 16.32 3.57 -31.00
CA GLY A 200 17.15 2.36 -30.86
C GLY A 200 17.06 1.72 -29.47
N LEU A 201 16.82 2.52 -28.42
CA LEU A 201 16.62 2.03 -27.05
C LEU A 201 15.25 1.35 -26.86
N LEU A 202 14.21 1.92 -27.46
CA LEU A 202 12.88 1.31 -27.45
C LEU A 202 12.89 0.00 -28.27
N ASP A 203 13.57 0.00 -29.43
CA ASP A 203 13.76 -1.21 -30.24
C ASP A 203 14.58 -2.29 -29.51
N ALA A 204 15.46 -1.89 -28.60
CA ALA A 204 16.20 -2.82 -27.73
C ALA A 204 15.33 -3.46 -26.64
N GLY A 205 14.09 -2.99 -26.47
CA GLY A 205 13.11 -3.55 -25.55
C GLY A 205 12.82 -2.73 -24.30
N ALA A 206 13.24 -1.45 -24.24
CA ALA A 206 12.78 -0.55 -23.18
C ALA A 206 11.29 -0.23 -23.37
N ASP A 207 10.53 -0.13 -22.27
CA ASP A 207 9.11 0.25 -22.30
C ASP A 207 8.94 1.77 -22.30
N GLU A 208 9.90 2.49 -21.69
CA GLU A 208 9.89 3.95 -21.61
C GLU A 208 11.31 4.51 -21.53
N PHE A 209 11.45 5.77 -21.94
CA PHE A 209 12.66 6.56 -21.81
C PHE A 209 12.39 7.85 -21.03
N ILE A 210 13.24 8.16 -20.05
CA ILE A 210 13.21 9.41 -19.26
C ILE A 210 14.55 10.12 -19.39
N LYS A 211 14.52 11.38 -19.80
CA LYS A 211 15.73 12.20 -19.96
C LYS A 211 16.19 12.76 -18.60
N LYS A 212 17.50 12.64 -18.29
CA LYS A 212 18.15 13.35 -17.17
C LYS A 212 18.39 14.84 -17.56
N PRO A 213 18.19 15.82 -16.67
CA PRO A 213 17.66 15.68 -15.31
C PRO A 213 16.15 15.46 -15.32
N PHE A 214 15.64 14.65 -14.39
CA PHE A 214 14.21 14.31 -14.28
C PHE A 214 13.66 14.69 -12.90
N ASN A 215 12.33 14.82 -12.85
CA ASN A 215 11.62 15.02 -11.61
C ASN A 215 11.35 13.64 -10.95
N LEU A 216 11.74 13.48 -9.68
CA LEU A 216 11.63 12.22 -8.95
C LEU A 216 10.18 11.79 -8.70
N GLU A 217 9.28 12.74 -8.41
CA GLU A 217 7.85 12.42 -8.24
C GLU A 217 7.25 11.91 -9.57
N ARG A 218 7.65 12.53 -10.69
CA ARG A 218 7.25 12.05 -12.02
C ARG A 218 7.78 10.64 -12.28
N LEU A 219 9.01 10.33 -11.89
CA LEU A 219 9.54 8.97 -12.00
C LEU A 219 8.70 7.98 -11.19
N LEU A 220 8.36 8.32 -9.94
CA LEU A 220 7.50 7.48 -9.10
C LEU A 220 6.13 7.23 -9.74
N ASP A 221 5.51 8.26 -10.32
CA ASP A 221 4.23 8.12 -11.02
C ASP A 221 4.34 7.21 -12.24
N ARG A 222 5.44 7.30 -13.00
CA ARG A 222 5.69 6.41 -14.14
C ARG A 222 5.90 4.96 -13.69
N VAL A 223 6.67 4.75 -12.61
CA VAL A 223 6.84 3.42 -12.00
C VAL A 223 5.50 2.83 -11.58
N ARG A 224 4.65 3.60 -10.90
CA ARG A 224 3.30 3.17 -10.52
C ARG A 224 2.46 2.79 -11.74
N GLN A 225 2.50 3.60 -12.80
CA GLN A 225 1.73 3.37 -14.01
C GLN A 225 2.16 2.07 -14.71
N HIS A 226 3.47 1.83 -14.88
CA HIS A 226 3.98 0.60 -15.48
C HIS A 226 3.67 -0.65 -14.64
N LEU A 227 3.59 -0.49 -13.32
CA LEU A 227 3.24 -1.57 -12.39
C LEU A 227 1.74 -1.72 -12.15
N SER A 228 0.91 -0.90 -12.83
CA SER A 228 -0.55 -0.87 -12.66
C SER A 228 -0.97 -0.62 -11.21
N LEU A 229 -0.20 0.19 -10.48
CA LEU A 229 -0.51 0.60 -9.13
C LEU A 229 -1.35 1.89 -9.17
N PRO A 230 -2.41 2.01 -8.35
CA PRO A 230 -3.16 3.26 -8.23
C PRO A 230 -2.27 4.37 -7.67
N ALA A 231 -2.56 5.62 -8.07
CA ALA A 231 -1.88 6.82 -7.59
C ALA A 231 -2.05 7.03 -6.09
#